data_3375193eba1010bec7abeeef24f0f577
#
_entry.id   3375193eba1010bec7abeeef24f0f577
#
_cell.length_a   1.000
_cell.length_b   1.000
_cell.length_c   1.000
_cell.angle_alpha   90.00
_cell.angle_beta   90.00
_cell.angle_gamma   90.00
#
_symmetry.space_group_name_H-M   'P 1'
#
loop_
_entity.id
_entity.type
_entity.pdbx_description
1 polymer ?
#
loop_
_entity_poly.entity_id
_entity_poly.type
_entity_poly.pdbx_seq_one_letter_code
_entity_poly.pdbx_strand_id
1 'polypeptide(L)'
;MDINNEILKLDWKREPYGLYEPIEYTLAAGGKRVRPQLAMIASRMFDGKDEEVLPAALALEVFHNFTLLHDDVMDKADMRRGRPTVHVKWNENTAILSGDQMLIEAYKLLSGVPADKLPRVLQLFNQMATEICEGQQYDVDFESQEQVTIEEYLKMIRLKTS
;
A
#
# COMPACT_ATOMS: atom_id res chain seq x y z
N MET A 1 -7.89 -16.64 -10.62
CA MET A 1 -7.67 -16.44 -9.16
C MET A 1 -8.38 -15.14 -8.74
N ASP A 2 -9.11 -15.15 -7.62
CA ASP A 2 -9.77 -13.94 -7.08
C ASP A 2 -8.86 -13.30 -6.02
N ILE A 3 -8.33 -12.14 -6.34
CA ILE A 3 -7.38 -11.42 -5.47
C ILE A 3 -8.00 -10.97 -4.14
N ASN A 4 -9.30 -10.69 -4.08
CA ASN A 4 -9.96 -10.35 -2.82
C ASN A 4 -9.93 -11.53 -1.84
N ASN A 5 -10.21 -12.73 -2.35
CA ASN A 5 -10.15 -13.93 -1.53
C ASN A 5 -8.73 -14.21 -1.04
N GLU A 6 -7.70 -13.94 -1.86
CA GLU A 6 -6.30 -14.13 -1.44
C GLU A 6 -5.88 -13.12 -0.37
N ILE A 7 -6.31 -11.86 -0.46
CA ILE A 7 -6.07 -10.85 0.58
C ILE A 7 -6.72 -11.24 1.91
N LEU A 8 -7.95 -11.77 1.86
CA LEU A 8 -8.69 -12.18 3.07
C LEU A 8 -8.11 -13.46 3.73
N LYS A 9 -7.27 -14.23 3.02
CA LYS A 9 -6.56 -15.39 3.58
C LYS A 9 -5.30 -15.00 4.36
N LEU A 10 -4.82 -13.75 4.23
CA LEU A 10 -3.67 -13.30 5.00
C LEU A 10 -4.00 -13.35 6.49
N ASP A 11 -3.14 -14.00 7.26
CA ASP A 11 -3.36 -14.17 8.70
C ASP A 11 -2.89 -12.97 9.50
N TRP A 12 -3.86 -12.26 10.06
CA TRP A 12 -3.64 -11.11 10.96
C TRP A 12 -3.98 -11.42 12.42
N LYS A 13 -4.42 -12.65 12.73
CA LYS A 13 -4.77 -13.08 14.09
C LYS A 13 -3.52 -13.44 14.89
N ARG A 14 -2.67 -12.44 15.10
CA ARG A 14 -1.36 -12.56 15.76
C ARG A 14 -1.24 -11.61 16.94
N GLU A 15 -0.39 -11.95 17.89
CA GLU A 15 -0.02 -11.07 19.00
C GLU A 15 1.16 -10.14 18.60
N PRO A 16 1.20 -8.89 19.10
CA PRO A 16 0.15 -8.24 19.93
C PRO A 16 -1.04 -7.78 19.07
N TYR A 17 -2.25 -8.07 19.50
CA TYR A 17 -3.50 -7.77 18.77
C TYR A 17 -3.61 -6.31 18.33
N GLY A 18 -3.22 -5.38 19.21
CA GLY A 18 -3.28 -3.95 18.91
C GLY A 18 -2.45 -3.52 17.69
N LEU A 19 -1.51 -4.35 17.24
CA LEU A 19 -0.72 -4.11 16.03
C LEU A 19 -1.42 -4.65 14.76
N TYR A 20 -2.02 -5.83 14.86
CA TYR A 20 -2.53 -6.58 13.70
C TYR A 20 -4.02 -6.37 13.43
N GLU A 21 -4.85 -6.15 14.46
CA GLU A 21 -6.28 -5.87 14.30
C GLU A 21 -6.56 -4.64 13.41
N PRO A 22 -5.83 -3.52 13.53
CA PRO A 22 -6.00 -2.37 12.63
C PRO A 22 -5.63 -2.69 11.17
N ILE A 23 -4.68 -3.60 10.92
CA ILE A 23 -4.31 -4.06 9.58
C ILE A 23 -5.47 -4.84 8.95
N GLU A 24 -6.01 -5.83 9.68
CA GLU A 24 -7.17 -6.59 9.26
C GLU A 24 -8.36 -5.65 8.97
N TYR A 25 -8.62 -4.72 9.86
CA TYR A 25 -9.68 -3.71 9.71
C TYR A 25 -9.52 -2.89 8.43
N THR A 26 -8.31 -2.43 8.13
CA THR A 26 -7.99 -1.63 6.95
C THR A 26 -8.18 -2.43 5.66
N LEU A 27 -7.65 -3.64 5.61
CA LEU A 27 -7.75 -4.52 4.44
C LEU A 27 -9.20 -5.00 4.21
N ALA A 28 -9.95 -5.28 5.29
CA ALA A 28 -11.36 -5.68 5.23
C ALA A 28 -12.30 -4.53 4.82
N ALA A 29 -11.86 -3.27 4.79
CA ALA A 29 -12.65 -2.16 4.27
C ALA A 29 -12.92 -2.26 2.76
N GLY A 30 -12.33 -3.24 2.09
CA GLY A 30 -12.51 -3.48 0.66
C GLY A 30 -11.76 -2.49 -0.24
N GLY A 31 -12.20 -2.40 -1.49
CA GLY A 31 -11.62 -1.54 -2.50
C GLY A 31 -11.68 -2.19 -3.88
N LYS A 32 -11.37 -1.41 -4.93
CA LYS A 32 -11.38 -1.92 -6.31
C LYS A 32 -10.23 -2.89 -6.61
N ARG A 33 -9.20 -2.97 -5.75
CA ARG A 33 -8.01 -3.83 -5.93
C ARG A 33 -7.38 -3.71 -7.33
N VAL A 34 -7.36 -2.50 -7.88
CA VAL A 34 -6.89 -2.27 -9.26
C VAL A 34 -5.41 -2.64 -9.42
N ARG A 35 -4.55 -2.26 -8.46
CA ARG A 35 -3.11 -2.52 -8.52
C ARG A 35 -2.77 -4.01 -8.59
N PRO A 36 -3.23 -4.85 -7.66
CA PRO A 36 -2.95 -6.28 -7.74
C PRO A 36 -3.62 -6.95 -8.96
N GLN A 37 -4.81 -6.50 -9.39
CA GLN A 37 -5.44 -7.02 -10.59
C GLN A 37 -4.62 -6.69 -11.84
N LEU A 38 -4.09 -5.48 -11.97
CA LEU A 38 -3.22 -5.09 -13.09
C LEU A 38 -1.94 -5.92 -13.10
N ALA A 39 -1.32 -6.18 -11.95
CA ALA A 39 -0.14 -7.06 -11.86
C ALA A 39 -0.45 -8.47 -12.36
N MET A 40 -1.59 -9.05 -11.95
CA MET A 40 -2.04 -10.36 -12.41
C MET A 40 -2.30 -10.40 -13.91
N ILE A 41 -3.01 -9.38 -14.44
CA ILE A 41 -3.32 -9.27 -15.87
C ILE A 41 -2.04 -9.12 -16.68
N ALA A 42 -1.13 -8.21 -16.28
CA ALA A 42 0.14 -8.01 -16.94
C ALA A 42 0.98 -9.30 -17.00
N SER A 43 1.05 -10.04 -15.89
CA SER A 43 1.74 -11.34 -15.86
C SER A 43 1.18 -12.30 -16.89
N ARG A 44 -0.14 -12.45 -16.95
CA ARG A 44 -0.81 -13.34 -17.94
C ARG A 44 -0.58 -12.92 -19.37
N MET A 45 -0.45 -11.62 -19.67
CA MET A 45 -0.13 -11.12 -21.01
C MET A 45 1.24 -11.58 -21.51
N PHE A 46 2.13 -11.98 -20.61
CA PHE A 46 3.47 -12.50 -20.92
C PHE A 46 3.63 -13.97 -20.51
N ASP A 47 2.54 -14.74 -20.55
CA ASP A 47 2.50 -16.17 -20.23
C ASP A 47 3.00 -16.50 -18.79
N GLY A 48 2.95 -15.53 -17.88
CA GLY A 48 3.28 -15.72 -16.47
C GLY A 48 2.17 -16.49 -15.71
N LYS A 49 2.57 -17.23 -14.67
CA LYS A 49 1.65 -17.96 -13.83
C LYS A 49 1.12 -17.14 -12.69
N ASP A 50 -0.15 -17.31 -12.36
CA ASP A 50 -0.81 -16.60 -11.26
C ASP A 50 -0.07 -16.80 -9.92
N GLU A 51 0.40 -18.02 -9.65
CA GLU A 51 1.08 -18.38 -8.40
C GLU A 51 2.43 -17.62 -8.25
N GLU A 52 3.11 -17.34 -9.36
CA GLU A 52 4.40 -16.66 -9.35
C GLU A 52 4.27 -15.14 -9.11
N VAL A 53 3.20 -14.52 -9.61
CA VAL A 53 2.95 -13.08 -9.46
C VAL A 53 2.15 -12.74 -8.20
N LEU A 54 1.41 -13.71 -7.65
CA LEU A 54 0.53 -13.49 -6.50
C LEU A 54 1.24 -12.83 -5.30
N PRO A 55 2.46 -13.26 -4.89
CA PRO A 55 3.16 -12.61 -3.78
C PRO A 55 3.39 -11.12 -4.03
N ALA A 56 3.82 -10.73 -5.23
CA ALA A 56 4.03 -9.34 -5.61
C ALA A 56 2.69 -8.56 -5.67
N ALA A 57 1.63 -9.15 -6.20
CA ALA A 57 0.31 -8.55 -6.26
C ALA A 57 -0.26 -8.27 -4.84
N LEU A 58 -0.11 -9.22 -3.91
CA LEU A 58 -0.50 -9.04 -2.52
C LEU A 58 0.36 -7.98 -1.83
N ALA A 59 1.67 -7.97 -2.06
CA ALA A 59 2.59 -6.97 -1.54
C ALA A 59 2.21 -5.55 -1.97
N LEU A 60 1.87 -5.35 -3.24
CA LEU A 60 1.40 -4.07 -3.77
C LEU A 60 0.12 -3.59 -3.07
N GLU A 61 -0.82 -4.48 -2.79
CA GLU A 61 -2.06 -4.09 -2.13
C GLU A 61 -1.85 -3.78 -0.64
N VAL A 62 -1.03 -4.58 0.06
CA VAL A 62 -0.68 -4.31 1.46
C VAL A 62 0.08 -2.99 1.57
N PHE A 63 1.07 -2.76 0.71
CA PHE A 63 1.80 -1.50 0.63
C PHE A 63 0.88 -0.31 0.34
N HIS A 64 -0.03 -0.44 -0.63
CA HIS A 64 -1.00 0.62 -0.92
C HIS A 64 -1.88 0.96 0.29
N ASN A 65 -2.34 -0.05 1.04
CA ASN A 65 -3.15 0.22 2.24
C ASN A 65 -2.29 0.79 3.39
N PHE A 66 -0.99 0.47 3.47
CA PHE A 66 -0.02 1.16 4.34
C PHE A 66 0.01 2.66 4.02
N THR A 67 0.21 3.03 2.74
CA THR A 67 0.26 4.46 2.37
C THR A 67 -1.05 5.18 2.70
N LEU A 68 -2.21 4.55 2.46
CA LEU A 68 -3.51 5.12 2.81
C LEU A 68 -3.69 5.33 4.32
N LEU A 69 -3.18 4.40 5.13
CA LEU A 69 -3.31 4.47 6.58
C LEU A 69 -2.48 5.62 7.16
N HIS A 70 -1.24 5.83 6.66
CA HIS A 70 -0.40 6.96 7.05
C HIS A 70 -0.93 8.29 6.49
N ASP A 71 -1.44 8.29 5.26
CA ASP A 71 -2.09 9.45 4.63
C ASP A 71 -3.27 9.93 5.49
N ASP A 72 -4.12 9.01 5.97
CA ASP A 72 -5.24 9.33 6.86
C ASP A 72 -4.80 10.04 8.15
N VAL A 73 -3.65 9.69 8.71
CA VAL A 73 -3.08 10.34 9.90
C VAL A 73 -2.57 11.74 9.56
N MET A 74 -1.83 11.87 8.46
CA MET A 74 -1.27 13.14 8.01
C MET A 74 -2.36 14.15 7.66
N ASP A 75 -3.40 13.71 6.94
CA ASP A 75 -4.54 14.53 6.53
C ASP A 75 -5.58 14.73 7.65
N LYS A 76 -5.41 14.07 8.81
CA LYS A 76 -6.41 14.04 9.90
C LYS A 76 -7.80 13.64 9.42
N ALA A 77 -7.86 12.69 8.50
CA ALA A 77 -9.10 12.26 7.88
C ALA A 77 -9.94 11.40 8.83
N ASP A 78 -11.16 11.82 9.15
CA ASP A 78 -12.04 11.09 10.07
C ASP A 78 -12.54 9.77 9.49
N MET A 79 -12.75 9.71 8.18
CA MET A 79 -13.44 8.61 7.50
C MET A 79 -12.71 8.19 6.22
N ARG A 80 -12.64 6.87 5.98
CA ARG A 80 -12.23 6.29 4.71
C ARG A 80 -13.16 5.14 4.31
N ARG A 81 -13.65 5.16 3.06
CA ARG A 81 -14.57 4.14 2.53
C ARG A 81 -15.82 3.93 3.41
N GLY A 82 -16.36 5.01 3.98
CA GLY A 82 -17.56 4.99 4.84
C GLY A 82 -17.34 4.41 6.24
N ARG A 83 -16.07 4.22 6.66
CA ARG A 83 -15.70 3.73 8.01
C ARG A 83 -14.74 4.70 8.69
N PRO A 84 -14.74 4.82 10.02
CA PRO A 84 -13.74 5.58 10.74
C PRO A 84 -12.31 5.15 10.36
N THR A 85 -11.40 6.10 10.22
CA THR A 85 -9.98 5.81 10.00
C THR A 85 -9.36 5.14 11.24
N VAL A 86 -8.20 4.51 11.07
CA VAL A 86 -7.56 3.77 12.18
C VAL A 86 -7.22 4.70 13.34
N HIS A 87 -6.69 5.90 13.06
CA HIS A 87 -6.34 6.85 14.14
C HIS A 87 -7.56 7.37 14.89
N VAL A 88 -8.73 7.45 14.25
CA VAL A 88 -10.00 7.82 14.92
C VAL A 88 -10.55 6.66 15.74
N LYS A 89 -10.49 5.43 15.20
CA LYS A 89 -11.03 4.25 15.87
C LYS A 89 -10.17 3.77 17.04
N TRP A 90 -8.85 3.88 16.94
CA TRP A 90 -7.88 3.54 17.99
C TRP A 90 -7.15 4.79 18.48
N ASN A 91 -6.04 5.14 17.87
CA ASN A 91 -5.25 6.35 18.08
C ASN A 91 -4.15 6.47 17.02
N GLU A 92 -3.47 7.62 16.96
CA GLU A 92 -2.40 7.90 15.98
C GLU A 92 -1.23 6.94 16.11
N ASN A 93 -0.76 6.64 17.33
CA ASN A 93 0.37 5.73 17.54
C ASN A 93 0.07 4.32 16.99
N THR A 94 -1.15 3.83 17.23
CA THR A 94 -1.61 2.55 16.68
C THR A 94 -1.64 2.59 15.15
N ALA A 95 -2.14 3.67 14.56
CA ALA A 95 -2.16 3.83 13.11
C ALA A 95 -0.74 3.82 12.53
N ILE A 96 0.19 4.59 13.10
CA ILE A 96 1.58 4.63 12.65
C ILE A 96 2.23 3.24 12.73
N LEU A 97 2.17 2.59 13.91
CA LEU A 97 2.80 1.28 14.10
C LEU A 97 2.20 0.18 13.23
N SER A 98 0.88 0.17 13.05
CA SER A 98 0.22 -0.79 12.17
C SER A 98 0.58 -0.55 10.71
N GLY A 99 0.73 0.70 10.29
CA GLY A 99 1.23 1.06 8.98
C GLY A 99 2.67 0.58 8.76
N ASP A 100 3.58 0.83 9.70
CA ASP A 100 4.96 0.35 9.64
C ASP A 100 5.01 -1.18 9.52
N GLN A 101 4.17 -1.88 10.29
CA GLN A 101 4.06 -3.33 10.19
C GLN A 101 3.54 -3.77 8.82
N MET A 102 2.59 -3.06 8.22
CA MET A 102 2.11 -3.36 6.86
C MET A 102 3.24 -3.23 5.83
N LEU A 103 4.10 -2.22 5.95
CA LEU A 103 5.28 -2.08 5.09
C LEU A 103 6.20 -3.31 5.21
N ILE A 104 6.48 -3.77 6.44
CA ILE A 104 7.27 -4.98 6.68
C ILE A 104 6.59 -6.22 6.07
N GLU A 105 5.27 -6.37 6.25
CA GLU A 105 4.52 -7.50 5.68
C GLU A 105 4.52 -7.47 4.14
N ALA A 106 4.50 -6.29 3.51
CA ALA A 106 4.65 -6.18 2.06
C ALA A 106 6.01 -6.75 1.59
N TYR A 107 7.11 -6.45 2.27
CA TYR A 107 8.42 -7.05 1.97
C TYR A 107 8.46 -8.56 2.24
N LYS A 108 7.81 -9.03 3.30
CA LYS A 108 7.68 -10.48 3.57
C LYS A 108 6.91 -11.19 2.46
N LEU A 109 5.84 -10.60 1.96
CA LEU A 109 5.10 -11.12 0.80
C LEU A 109 5.99 -11.16 -0.45
N LEU A 110 6.76 -10.10 -0.73
CA LEU A 110 7.70 -10.07 -1.86
C LEU A 110 8.73 -11.20 -1.80
N SER A 111 9.14 -11.65 -0.62
CA SER A 111 10.07 -12.77 -0.49
C SER A 111 9.52 -14.10 -1.04
N GLY A 112 8.22 -14.20 -1.28
CA GLY A 112 7.58 -15.33 -1.96
C GLY A 112 7.67 -15.30 -3.49
N VAL A 113 8.20 -14.24 -4.09
CA VAL A 113 8.45 -14.17 -5.54
C VAL A 113 9.57 -15.15 -5.92
N PRO A 114 9.49 -15.83 -7.10
CA PRO A 114 10.55 -16.73 -7.55
C PRO A 114 11.95 -16.10 -7.47
N ALA A 115 12.92 -16.85 -6.98
CA ALA A 115 14.26 -16.35 -6.62
C ALA A 115 15.00 -15.70 -7.81
N ASP A 116 14.78 -16.18 -9.02
CA ASP A 116 15.36 -15.62 -10.25
C ASP A 116 14.78 -14.25 -10.62
N LYS A 117 13.56 -13.96 -10.20
CA LYS A 117 12.83 -12.70 -10.48
C LYS A 117 12.91 -11.70 -9.33
N LEU A 118 13.10 -12.18 -8.10
CA LEU A 118 13.05 -11.39 -6.89
C LEU A 118 13.97 -10.15 -6.90
N PRO A 119 15.24 -10.19 -7.35
CA PRO A 119 16.11 -9.00 -7.36
C PRO A 119 15.53 -7.87 -8.22
N ARG A 120 14.96 -8.19 -9.38
CA ARG A 120 14.37 -7.19 -10.26
C ARG A 120 13.05 -6.65 -9.72
N VAL A 121 12.22 -7.52 -9.15
CA VAL A 121 10.95 -7.12 -8.51
C VAL A 121 11.21 -6.19 -7.32
N LEU A 122 12.18 -6.51 -6.46
CA LEU A 122 12.59 -5.66 -5.35
C LEU A 122 13.13 -4.31 -5.82
N GLN A 123 13.95 -4.27 -6.88
CA GLN A 123 14.46 -3.01 -7.43
C GLN A 123 13.29 -2.09 -7.85
N LEU A 124 12.32 -2.63 -8.58
CA LEU A 124 11.14 -1.87 -9.03
C LEU A 124 10.25 -1.43 -7.87
N PHE A 125 10.04 -2.33 -6.90
CA PHE A 125 9.26 -2.02 -5.71
C PHE A 125 9.89 -0.91 -4.87
N ASN A 126 11.20 -0.98 -4.65
CA ASN A 126 11.95 0.04 -3.91
C ASN A 126 11.90 1.40 -4.62
N GLN A 127 12.07 1.41 -5.94
CA GLN A 127 11.94 2.65 -6.73
C GLN A 127 10.54 3.25 -6.57
N MET A 128 9.49 2.44 -6.77
CA MET A 128 8.09 2.87 -6.58
C MET A 128 7.86 3.41 -5.15
N ALA A 129 8.34 2.69 -4.14
CA ALA A 129 8.16 3.10 -2.75
C ALA A 129 8.86 4.44 -2.45
N THR A 130 10.06 4.65 -2.99
CA THR A 130 10.80 5.91 -2.88
C THR A 130 10.03 7.05 -3.57
N GLU A 131 9.59 6.84 -4.81
CA GLU A 131 8.85 7.83 -5.58
C GLU A 131 7.54 8.24 -4.88
N ILE A 132 6.84 7.30 -4.26
CA ILE A 132 5.62 7.59 -3.49
C ILE A 132 5.93 8.47 -2.26
N CYS A 133 7.01 8.17 -1.52
CA CYS A 133 7.42 8.99 -0.39
C CYS A 133 7.82 10.41 -0.82
N GLU A 134 8.57 10.52 -1.92
CA GLU A 134 8.95 11.83 -2.50
C GLU A 134 7.70 12.60 -2.96
N GLY A 135 6.74 11.93 -3.61
CA GLY A 135 5.48 12.53 -4.03
C GLY A 135 4.63 13.00 -2.86
N GLN A 136 4.60 12.23 -1.77
CA GLN A 136 3.91 12.61 -0.53
C GLN A 136 4.58 13.83 0.12
N GLN A 137 5.93 13.90 0.12
CA GLN A 137 6.62 15.07 0.65
C GLN A 137 6.31 16.34 -0.14
N TYR A 138 6.27 16.27 -1.49
CA TYR A 138 5.83 17.40 -2.31
C TYR A 138 4.40 17.86 -1.97
N ASP A 139 3.49 16.90 -1.74
CA ASP A 139 2.11 17.20 -1.39
C ASP A 139 2.04 17.99 -0.06
N VAL A 140 2.76 17.54 0.96
CA VAL A 140 2.88 18.24 2.25
C VAL A 140 3.53 19.61 2.12
N ASP A 141 4.61 19.72 1.32
CA ASP A 141 5.29 21.00 1.10
C ASP A 141 4.36 22.03 0.43
N PHE A 142 3.50 21.57 -0.49
CA PHE A 142 2.55 22.43 -1.19
C PHE A 142 1.47 23.03 -0.28
N GLU A 143 1.14 22.41 0.85
CA GLU A 143 0.20 22.98 1.84
C GLU A 143 0.67 24.33 2.40
N SER A 144 1.98 24.59 2.42
CA SER A 144 2.60 25.79 2.95
C SER A 144 3.07 26.77 1.87
N GLN A 145 3.02 26.38 0.59
CA GLN A 145 3.49 27.21 -0.52
C GLN A 145 2.38 28.16 -1.01
N GLU A 146 2.70 29.45 -1.19
CA GLU A 146 1.76 30.43 -1.73
C GLU A 146 1.42 30.21 -3.21
N GLN A 147 2.34 29.61 -3.97
CA GLN A 147 2.16 29.33 -5.39
C GLN A 147 2.82 28.00 -5.76
N VAL A 148 2.08 27.14 -6.44
CA VAL A 148 2.54 25.89 -7.00
C VAL A 148 2.29 25.93 -8.50
N THR A 149 3.32 25.68 -9.31
CA THR A 149 3.19 25.63 -10.76
C THR A 149 2.49 24.35 -11.20
N ILE A 150 1.90 24.37 -12.40
CA ILE A 150 1.30 23.16 -13.00
C ILE A 150 2.32 22.04 -13.15
N GLU A 151 3.57 22.37 -13.52
CA GLU A 151 4.64 21.38 -13.70
C GLU A 151 4.99 20.69 -12.37
N GLU A 152 5.14 21.45 -11.29
CA GLU A 152 5.39 20.90 -9.95
C GLU A 152 4.24 20.01 -9.47
N TYR A 153 3.00 20.47 -9.68
CA TYR A 153 1.81 19.68 -9.34
C TYR A 153 1.74 18.37 -10.13
N LEU A 154 2.00 18.39 -11.43
CA LEU A 154 2.03 17.18 -12.26
C LEU A 154 3.18 16.23 -11.87
N LYS A 155 4.33 16.78 -11.46
CA LYS A 155 5.45 15.99 -10.92
C LYS A 155 5.02 15.28 -9.64
N MET A 156 4.42 15.98 -8.71
CA MET A 156 3.91 15.40 -7.44
C MET A 156 2.92 14.28 -7.71
N ILE A 157 1.89 14.50 -8.55
CA ILE A 157 0.90 13.45 -8.90
C ILE A 157 1.58 12.23 -9.52
N ARG A 158 2.53 12.44 -10.45
CA ARG A 158 3.26 11.33 -11.05
C ARG A 158 4.00 10.50 -10.01
N LEU A 159 4.66 11.13 -9.06
CA LEU A 159 5.39 10.41 -8.00
C LEU A 159 4.45 9.74 -6.99
N LYS A 160 3.40 10.44 -6.56
CA LYS A 160 2.48 9.94 -5.54
C LYS A 160 1.54 8.85 -6.04
N THR A 161 1.18 8.85 -7.35
CA THR A 161 0.03 8.05 -7.82
C THR A 161 0.28 7.20 -9.06
N SER A 162 1.26 7.51 -9.91
CA SER A 162 1.42 6.85 -11.23
C SER A 162 2.28 5.61 -11.21
#